data_ba22a387fa81592f28c34abc0e6bc6a7
#
_entry.id   ba22a387fa81592f28c34abc0e6bc6a7
#
_cell.length_a   1.000
_cell.length_b   1.000
_cell.length_c   1.000
_cell.angle_alpha   90.00
_cell.angle_beta   90.00
_cell.angle_gamma   90.00
#
_symmetry.space_group_name_H-M   'P 1'
#
loop_
_entity.id
_entity.type
_entity.pdbx_description
1 polymer ?
#
loop_
_entity_poly.entity_id
_entity_poly.type
_entity_poly.pdbx_seq_one_letter_code
_entity_poly.pdbx_strand_id
1 'polypeptide(L)'
;MSRIRETIRDIPKGTVASYGQIAEIAGIPRGARQVGYTLRNLPEGHKIPWHRVIQASGKITFDKDTRQFEEQRDRLTIEGVTVLAGRIDMNKYRWQPNLDELLWKPTSAWDDS
;
A
#
# COMPACT_ATOMS: atom_id res chain seq x y z
N MET A 1 11.74 14.82 4.85
CA MET A 1 11.12 13.83 4.01
C MET A 1 9.92 13.20 4.69
N SER A 2 8.91 12.90 3.93
CA SER A 2 7.69 12.34 4.51
C SER A 2 7.85 10.85 4.80
N ARG A 3 7.58 10.44 6.02
CA ARG A 3 7.57 9.03 6.37
C ARG A 3 6.48 8.27 5.62
N ILE A 4 5.40 8.97 5.31
CA ILE A 4 4.33 8.37 4.52
C ILE A 4 4.83 7.97 3.15
N ARG A 5 5.55 8.86 2.48
CA ARG A 5 6.09 8.56 1.15
C ARG A 5 7.07 7.41 1.20
N GLU A 6 7.93 7.39 2.20
CA GLU A 6 8.91 6.32 2.36
C GLU A 6 8.21 4.98 2.58
N THR A 7 7.18 4.97 3.41
CA THR A 7 6.43 3.76 3.69
C THR A 7 5.75 3.23 2.42
N ILE A 8 5.17 4.12 1.62
CA ILE A 8 4.52 3.71 0.37
C ILE A 8 5.56 3.14 -0.60
N ARG A 9 6.73 3.71 -0.66
CA ARG A 9 7.80 3.19 -1.51
C ARG A 9 8.20 1.77 -1.13
N ASP A 10 8.06 1.43 0.13
CA ASP A 10 8.45 0.12 0.63
C ASP A 10 7.44 -0.97 0.30
N ILE A 11 6.25 -0.62 -0.16
CA ILE A 11 5.25 -1.64 -0.52
C ILE A 11 5.78 -2.46 -1.68
N PRO A 12 5.97 -3.78 -1.50
CA PRO A 12 6.52 -4.59 -2.59
C PRO A 12 5.57 -4.69 -3.77
N LYS A 13 6.13 -4.83 -4.95
CA LYS A 13 5.39 -5.09 -6.16
C LYS A 13 4.55 -6.35 -5.98
N GLY A 14 3.30 -6.31 -6.40
CA GLY A 14 2.41 -7.46 -6.27
C GLY A 14 1.67 -7.51 -4.94
N THR A 15 1.82 -6.49 -4.10
CA THR A 15 1.07 -6.38 -2.85
C THR A 15 0.40 -5.02 -2.76
N VAL A 16 -0.51 -4.89 -1.81
CA VAL A 16 -1.23 -3.64 -1.58
C VAL A 16 -1.29 -3.35 -0.07
N ALA A 17 -1.51 -2.10 0.26
CA ALA A 17 -1.66 -1.69 1.65
C ALA A 17 -2.82 -0.70 1.76
N SER A 18 -3.47 -0.69 2.92
CA SER A 18 -4.54 0.28 3.15
C SER A 18 -3.98 1.60 3.66
N TYR A 19 -4.79 2.65 3.55
CA TYR A 19 -4.40 3.96 4.08
C TYR A 19 -4.04 3.87 5.56
N GLY A 20 -4.86 3.15 6.33
CA GLY A 20 -4.61 3.00 7.76
C GLY A 20 -3.35 2.23 8.06
N GLN A 21 -3.07 1.18 7.29
CA GLN A 21 -1.85 0.40 7.45
C GLN A 21 -0.61 1.26 7.19
N ILE A 22 -0.64 2.06 6.14
CA ILE A 22 0.46 2.95 5.83
C ILE A 22 0.67 3.95 6.96
N ALA A 23 -0.41 4.51 7.48
CA ALA A 23 -0.31 5.47 8.58
C ALA A 23 0.32 4.83 9.82
N GLU A 24 -0.10 3.61 10.18
CA GLU A 24 0.47 2.93 11.33
C GLU A 24 1.95 2.66 11.16
N ILE A 25 2.35 2.14 10.01
CA ILE A 25 3.76 1.85 9.75
C ILE A 25 4.58 3.13 9.76
N ALA A 26 4.02 4.22 9.26
CA ALA A 26 4.70 5.51 9.24
C ALA A 26 4.75 6.17 10.61
N GLY A 27 4.13 5.56 11.63
CA GLY A 27 4.15 6.11 12.97
C GLY A 27 3.13 7.22 13.21
N ILE A 28 2.07 7.25 12.42
CA ILE A 28 1.02 8.26 12.53
C ILE A 28 -0.32 7.56 12.75
N PRO A 29 -0.57 7.04 13.97
CA PRO A 29 -1.83 6.33 14.24
C PRO A 29 -3.02 7.22 13.89
N ARG A 30 -4.04 6.62 13.28
CA ARG A 30 -5.23 7.34 12.83
C ARG A 30 -4.91 8.34 11.72
N GLY A 31 -3.79 8.17 11.04
CA GLY A 31 -3.34 9.10 10.00
C GLY A 31 -3.78 8.76 8.59
N ALA A 32 -4.81 7.92 8.42
CA ALA A 32 -5.25 7.52 7.08
C ALA A 32 -5.59 8.74 6.21
N ARG A 33 -6.18 9.77 6.80
CA ARG A 33 -6.50 11.01 6.08
C ARG A 33 -5.24 11.71 5.59
N GLN A 34 -4.17 11.68 6.39
CA GLN A 34 -2.91 12.27 6.00
C GLN A 34 -2.26 11.51 4.85
N VAL A 35 -2.42 10.19 4.82
CA VAL A 35 -1.96 9.38 3.71
C VAL A 35 -2.67 9.80 2.43
N GLY A 36 -4.00 9.95 2.50
CA GLY A 36 -4.77 10.43 1.36
C GLY A 36 -4.32 11.80 0.88
N TYR A 37 -4.08 12.71 1.81
CA TYR A 37 -3.59 14.05 1.48
C TYR A 37 -2.25 13.97 0.75
N THR A 38 -1.33 13.16 1.28
CA THR A 38 -0.02 12.99 0.67
C THR A 38 -0.13 12.48 -0.77
N LEU A 39 -1.00 11.50 -0.99
CA LEU A 39 -1.17 10.93 -2.33
C LEU A 39 -1.78 11.92 -3.31
N ARG A 40 -2.67 12.80 -2.84
CA ARG A 40 -3.28 13.82 -3.71
C ARG A 40 -2.31 14.95 -4.05
N ASN A 41 -1.22 15.07 -3.30
CA ASN A 41 -0.28 16.18 -3.46
C ASN A 41 1.12 15.72 -3.84
N LEU A 42 1.23 14.60 -4.53
CA LEU A 42 2.51 14.13 -5.00
C LEU A 42 3.03 15.06 -6.10
N PRO A 43 4.33 15.39 -6.07
CA PRO A 43 4.90 16.27 -7.09
C PRO A 43 4.98 15.56 -8.44
N GLU A 44 5.03 16.34 -9.49
CA GLU A 44 5.25 15.79 -10.82
C GLU A 44 6.56 15.05 -10.87
N GLY A 45 6.57 13.96 -11.63
CA GLY A 45 7.79 13.16 -11.78
C GLY A 45 8.09 12.25 -10.61
N HIS A 46 7.17 12.17 -9.63
CA HIS A 46 7.38 11.27 -8.52
C HIS A 46 7.39 9.82 -8.99
N LYS A 47 8.07 8.96 -8.23
CA LYS A 47 8.12 7.53 -8.51
C LYS A 47 7.49 6.71 -7.39
N ILE A 48 6.51 7.30 -6.71
CA ILE A 48 5.85 6.66 -5.59
C ILE A 48 4.75 5.74 -6.12
N PRO A 49 4.73 4.46 -5.70
CA PRO A 49 3.75 3.50 -6.21
C PRO A 49 2.38 3.70 -5.55
N TRP A 50 1.73 4.82 -5.84
CA TRP A 50 0.45 5.18 -5.28
C TRP A 50 -0.63 4.13 -5.55
N HIS A 51 -0.49 3.40 -6.65
CA HIS A 51 -1.47 2.40 -7.06
C HIS A 51 -1.55 1.22 -6.08
N ARG A 52 -0.55 1.07 -5.21
CA ARG A 52 -0.54 -0.01 -4.20
C ARG A 52 -1.25 0.36 -2.92
N VAL A 53 -1.86 1.54 -2.86
CA VAL A 53 -2.61 1.99 -1.68
C VAL A 53 -4.10 1.97 -1.98
N ILE A 54 -4.87 1.24 -1.16
CA ILE A 54 -6.30 1.05 -1.38
C ILE A 54 -7.04 1.17 -0.05
N GLN A 55 -8.36 1.08 -0.09
CA GLN A 55 -9.15 1.10 1.14
C GLN A 55 -8.99 -0.20 1.93
N ALA A 56 -9.18 -0.13 3.23
CA ALA A 56 -9.04 -1.30 4.09
C ALA A 56 -9.95 -2.45 3.68
N SER A 57 -11.07 -2.15 3.06
CA SER A 57 -12.00 -3.17 2.56
C SER A 57 -11.51 -3.87 1.30
N GLY A 58 -10.41 -3.41 0.72
CA GLY A 58 -9.91 -3.92 -0.55
C GLY A 58 -10.44 -3.17 -1.75
N LYS A 59 -11.25 -2.15 -1.53
CA LYS A 59 -11.86 -1.41 -2.62
C LYS A 59 -10.93 -0.31 -3.13
N ILE A 60 -10.86 -0.15 -4.44
CA ILE A 60 -10.16 0.98 -5.04
C ILE A 60 -10.95 2.25 -4.70
N THR A 61 -10.21 3.30 -4.29
CA THR A 61 -10.82 4.53 -3.82
C THR A 61 -11.60 5.29 -4.89
N PHE A 62 -11.11 5.26 -6.11
CA PHE A 62 -11.69 6.04 -7.19
C PHE A 62 -12.96 5.39 -7.74
N ASP A 63 -13.85 6.22 -8.29
CA ASP A 63 -15.06 5.73 -8.94
C ASP A 63 -14.72 4.99 -10.22
N LYS A 64 -15.49 3.97 -10.54
CA LYS A 64 -15.23 3.09 -11.68
C LYS A 64 -15.18 3.83 -13.01
N ASP A 65 -15.84 4.98 -13.11
CA ASP A 65 -15.90 5.72 -14.36
C ASP A 65 -14.73 6.69 -14.55
N THR A 66 -13.76 6.69 -13.66
CA THR A 66 -12.66 7.64 -13.73
C THR A 66 -11.43 7.04 -14.35
N ARG A 67 -10.59 7.92 -14.91
CA ARG A 67 -9.31 7.51 -15.45
C ARG A 67 -8.39 6.99 -14.35
N GLN A 68 -8.47 7.58 -13.18
CA GLN A 68 -7.66 7.16 -12.05
C GLN A 68 -7.95 5.71 -11.65
N PHE A 69 -9.22 5.33 -11.68
CA PHE A 69 -9.60 3.95 -11.39
C PHE A 69 -8.97 3.01 -12.41
N GLU A 70 -9.11 3.32 -13.69
CA GLU A 70 -8.57 2.47 -14.75
C GLU A 70 -7.06 2.33 -14.65
N GLU A 71 -6.40 3.43 -14.38
CA GLU A 71 -4.95 3.43 -14.26
C GLU A 71 -4.50 2.59 -13.08
N GLN A 72 -5.14 2.74 -11.93
CA GLN A 72 -4.78 1.95 -10.76
C GLN A 72 -5.02 0.47 -10.98
N ARG A 73 -6.19 0.12 -11.54
CA ARG A 73 -6.51 -1.26 -11.87
C ARG A 73 -5.47 -1.87 -12.80
N ASP A 74 -5.12 -1.13 -13.85
CA ASP A 74 -4.20 -1.64 -14.86
C ASP A 74 -2.80 -1.84 -14.29
N ARG A 75 -2.32 -0.90 -13.48
CA ARG A 75 -1.02 -1.02 -12.85
C ARG A 75 -0.96 -2.22 -11.89
N LEU A 76 -2.02 -2.41 -11.12
CA LEU A 76 -2.09 -3.57 -10.21
C LEU A 76 -2.13 -4.87 -10.99
N THR A 77 -2.91 -4.92 -12.06
CA THR A 77 -3.02 -6.11 -12.89
C THR A 77 -1.66 -6.49 -13.50
N ILE A 78 -0.92 -5.50 -13.96
CA ILE A 78 0.42 -5.74 -14.50
C ILE A 78 1.34 -6.35 -13.44
N GLU A 79 1.15 -6.00 -12.20
CA GLU A 79 1.96 -6.53 -11.10
C GLU A 79 1.48 -7.88 -10.59
N GLY A 80 0.43 -8.43 -11.19
CA GLY A 80 -0.08 -9.74 -10.79
C GLY A 80 -1.17 -9.70 -9.75
N VAL A 81 -1.70 -8.51 -9.41
CA VAL A 81 -2.78 -8.37 -8.45
C VAL A 81 -4.10 -8.44 -9.19
N THR A 82 -4.95 -9.40 -8.79
CA THR A 82 -6.26 -9.57 -9.40
C THR A 82 -7.22 -8.52 -8.86
N VAL A 83 -7.88 -7.80 -9.75
CA VAL A 83 -8.89 -6.80 -9.40
C VAL A 83 -10.22 -7.26 -9.98
N LEU A 84 -11.21 -7.52 -9.11
CA LEU A 84 -12.53 -7.96 -9.52
C LEU A 84 -13.57 -6.97 -9.02
N ALA A 85 -14.31 -6.38 -9.96
CA ALA A 85 -15.34 -5.41 -9.62
C ALA A 85 -14.82 -4.29 -8.72
N GLY A 86 -13.60 -3.84 -8.98
CA GLY A 86 -12.97 -2.77 -8.20
C GLY A 86 -12.49 -3.17 -6.83
N ARG A 87 -12.40 -4.47 -6.56
CA ARG A 87 -11.96 -4.97 -5.25
C ARG A 87 -10.79 -5.92 -5.38
N ILE A 88 -9.97 -5.91 -4.35
CA ILE A 88 -8.78 -6.75 -4.25
C ILE A 88 -8.91 -7.60 -2.99
N ASP A 89 -8.52 -8.87 -3.10
CA ASP A 89 -8.55 -9.79 -1.96
C ASP A 89 -7.42 -9.45 -0.99
N MET A 90 -7.76 -8.81 0.12
CA MET A 90 -6.78 -8.38 1.10
C MET A 90 -6.11 -9.56 1.81
N ASN A 91 -6.79 -10.70 1.88
CA ASN A 91 -6.17 -11.88 2.48
C ASN A 91 -5.01 -12.41 1.63
N LYS A 92 -5.10 -12.18 0.34
CA LYS A 92 -4.09 -12.69 -0.59
C LYS A 92 -2.98 -11.67 -0.87
N TYR A 93 -3.34 -10.39 -1.00
CA TYR A 93 -2.43 -9.39 -1.53
C TYR A 93 -1.96 -8.35 -0.52
N ARG A 94 -2.48 -8.36 0.70
CA ARG A 94 -2.09 -7.34 1.67
C ARG A 94 -0.63 -7.48 2.07
N TRP A 95 0.08 -6.37 2.02
CA TRP A 95 1.46 -6.29 2.47
C TRP A 95 1.55 -6.63 3.97
N GLN A 96 2.48 -7.48 4.33
CA GLN A 96 2.66 -7.90 5.71
C GLN A 96 4.12 -7.70 6.12
N PRO A 97 4.52 -6.46 6.34
CA PRO A 97 5.92 -6.15 6.61
C PRO A 97 6.46 -6.83 7.87
N ASN A 98 5.61 -7.00 8.87
CA ASN A 98 6.05 -7.65 10.11
C ASN A 98 6.39 -9.12 9.87
N LEU A 99 5.61 -9.78 9.04
CA LEU A 99 5.88 -11.17 8.70
C LEU A 99 7.16 -11.27 7.89
N ASP A 100 7.34 -10.38 6.92
CA ASP A 100 8.56 -10.36 6.12
C ASP A 100 9.76 -10.13 7.00
N GLU A 101 9.65 -9.23 7.96
CA GLU A 101 10.72 -8.94 8.88
C GLU A 101 11.08 -10.15 9.71
N LEU A 102 10.09 -10.88 10.20
CA LEU A 102 10.31 -12.10 10.97
C LEU A 102 11.03 -13.18 10.15
N LEU A 103 10.70 -13.27 8.87
CA LEU A 103 11.33 -14.23 8.00
C LEU A 103 12.77 -13.87 7.67
N TRP A 104 13.09 -12.59 7.61
CA TRP A 104 14.41 -12.11 7.23
C TRP A 104 15.33 -11.80 8.38
N LYS A 105 14.81 -11.75 9.59
CA LYS A 105 15.62 -11.63 10.78
C LYS A 105 15.82 -13.02 11.35
N PRO A 106 16.75 -13.76 10.83
CA PRO A 106 16.85 -15.12 11.27
C PRO A 106 17.09 -15.10 12.75
N THR A 107 18.02 -15.57 13.20
CA THR A 107 18.24 -15.98 14.54
C THR A 107 18.37 -14.88 15.55
N SER A 108 18.82 -13.72 15.18
CA SER A 108 19.06 -12.68 16.17
C SER A 108 17.79 -12.32 16.96
N ALA A 109 16.64 -12.35 16.31
CA ALA A 109 15.38 -12.05 16.97
C ALA A 109 14.93 -13.20 17.88
N TRP A 110 15.39 -14.39 17.61
CA TRP A 110 15.01 -15.57 18.36
C TRP A 110 16.00 -15.88 19.48
N ASP A 111 17.25 -15.59 19.24
CA ASP A 111 18.31 -15.92 20.18
C ASP A 111 18.29 -15.07 21.43
N ASP A 112 17.73 -13.91 21.34
CA ASP A 112 17.64 -12.98 22.46
C ASP A 112 16.52 -13.35 23.42
N SER A 113 15.78 -14.32 23.11
CA SER A 113 14.67 -14.74 23.93
C SER A 113 15.15 -15.61 25.11
#